data_899f6231a6e6c37f15c9aa0bbf3dd87c
#
_entry.id   899f6231a6e6c37f15c9aa0bbf3dd87c
#
_cell.length_a   1.000
_cell.length_b   1.000
_cell.length_c   1.000
_cell.angle_alpha   90.00
_cell.angle_beta   90.00
_cell.angle_gamma   90.00
#
_symmetry.space_group_name_H-M   'P 1'
#
loop_
_entity.id
_entity.type
_entity.pdbx_description
1 polymer ?
#
loop_
_entity_poly.entity_id
_entity_poly.type
_entity_poly.pdbx_seq_one_letter_code
_entity_poly.pdbx_strand_id
1 'polypeptide(L)'
;MGNDLYNRIAVLRAERSLSRQDLADALGINYQTVGFLERGDYNPSLTLALDLSAYFGLPVEAIFSRKPLRPLSEAVYGDVVAEQRKAEQQSKTAKGRMR
;
A
#
# COMPACT_ATOMS: atom_id res chain seq x y z
N MET A 1 -6.61 -19.99 10.54
CA MET A 1 -6.79 -19.66 10.14
C MET A 1 -6.59 -18.67 10.09
N GLY A 2 -6.39 -18.51 10.13
CA GLY A 2 -5.91 -17.48 10.27
C GLY A 2 -6.45 -16.35 9.80
N ASN A 3 -6.27 -15.43 10.46
CA ASN A 3 -6.72 -14.19 10.10
C ASN A 3 -5.58 -13.38 9.69
N ASP A 4 -4.60 -13.99 9.10
CA ASP A 4 -3.46 -13.22 8.69
C ASP A 4 -3.89 -12.32 7.56
N LEU A 5 -3.92 -11.06 7.81
CA LEU A 5 -4.26 -10.09 6.82
C LEU A 5 -3.18 -9.02 6.86
N TYR A 6 -2.52 -8.85 5.75
CA TYR A 6 -1.43 -7.89 5.65
C TYR A 6 -1.93 -6.67 4.89
N ASN A 7 -1.36 -5.51 5.17
CA ASN A 7 -1.82 -4.29 4.50
C ASN A 7 -0.70 -3.29 4.27
N ARG A 8 -0.99 -2.32 3.44
CA ARG A 8 -0.05 -1.26 3.11
C ARG A 8 -0.47 0.08 3.67
N ILE A 9 -1.35 0.09 4.64
CA ILE A 9 -1.92 1.36 5.12
C ILE A 9 -0.83 2.30 5.63
N ALA A 10 0.11 1.77 6.41
CA ALA A 10 1.16 2.63 6.95
C ALA A 10 2.03 3.21 5.84
N VAL A 11 2.31 2.42 4.82
CA VAL A 11 3.11 2.87 3.69
C VAL A 11 2.37 3.92 2.90
N LEU A 12 1.10 3.70 2.62
CA LEU A 12 0.30 4.64 1.86
C LEU A 12 0.14 5.94 2.61
N ARG A 13 -0.03 5.84 3.92
CA ARG A 13 -0.15 7.02 4.75
C ARG A 13 1.16 7.82 4.72
N ALA A 14 2.27 7.12 4.85
CA ALA A 14 3.57 7.77 4.86
C ALA A 14 3.86 8.45 3.53
N GLU A 15 3.50 7.79 2.45
CA GLU A 15 3.73 8.36 1.12
C GLU A 15 2.97 9.66 0.91
N ARG A 16 1.89 9.83 1.63
CA ARG A 16 1.08 11.03 1.50
C ARG A 16 1.29 11.98 2.66
N SER A 17 2.27 11.71 3.49
CA SER A 17 2.58 12.54 4.65
C SER A 17 1.37 12.72 5.55
N LEU A 18 0.62 11.64 5.72
CA LEU A 18 -0.55 11.68 6.59
C LEU A 18 -0.20 11.05 7.92
N SER A 19 -0.63 11.70 9.01
CA SER A 19 -0.50 11.08 10.31
C SER A 19 -1.63 10.10 10.48
N ARG A 20 -1.56 9.27 11.52
CA ARG A 20 -2.67 8.38 11.84
C ARG A 20 -3.92 9.19 12.16
N GLN A 21 -3.76 10.34 12.81
CA GLN A 21 -4.89 11.17 13.13
C GLN A 21 -5.53 11.73 11.87
N ASP A 22 -4.71 12.13 10.90
CA ASP A 22 -5.24 12.63 9.64
C ASP A 22 -6.09 11.58 8.96
N LEU A 23 -5.60 10.35 8.92
CA LEU A 23 -6.33 9.28 8.27
C LEU A 23 -7.60 8.95 9.05
N ALA A 24 -7.50 8.92 10.36
CA ALA A 24 -8.67 8.64 11.20
C ALA A 24 -9.75 9.69 10.97
N ASP A 25 -9.36 10.95 10.90
CA ASP A 25 -10.32 12.02 10.67
C ASP A 25 -10.96 11.88 9.30
N ALA A 26 -10.17 11.56 8.29
CA ALA A 26 -10.69 11.44 6.93
C ALA A 26 -11.68 10.29 6.82
N LEU A 27 -11.46 9.22 7.56
CA LEU A 27 -12.33 8.05 7.49
C LEU A 27 -13.41 8.05 8.54
N GLY A 28 -13.39 9.01 9.46
CA GLY A 28 -14.39 9.05 10.52
C GLY A 28 -14.25 7.93 11.51
N ILE A 29 -13.03 7.48 11.78
CA ILE A 29 -12.80 6.39 12.73
C ILE A 29 -11.87 6.87 13.83
N ASN A 30 -11.72 6.03 14.84
CA ASN A 30 -10.89 6.34 15.97
C ASN A 30 -9.41 6.24 15.58
N TYR A 31 -8.62 7.15 16.09
CA TYR A 31 -7.18 7.14 15.85
C TYR A 31 -6.54 5.80 16.19
N GLN A 32 -6.98 5.20 17.29
CA GLN A 32 -6.39 3.94 17.71
C GLN A 32 -6.71 2.81 16.75
N THR A 33 -7.85 2.89 16.08
CA THR A 33 -8.24 1.90 15.09
C THR A 33 -7.26 1.88 13.94
N VAL A 34 -6.75 3.04 13.55
CA VAL A 34 -5.76 3.10 12.48
C VAL A 34 -4.53 2.30 12.87
N GLY A 35 -4.07 2.47 14.12
CA GLY A 35 -2.92 1.74 14.60
C GLY A 35 -3.17 0.23 14.62
N PHE A 36 -4.34 -0.19 15.06
CA PHE A 36 -4.68 -1.60 15.08
C PHE A 36 -4.72 -2.17 13.67
N LEU A 37 -5.28 -1.41 12.73
CA LEU A 37 -5.33 -1.85 11.34
C LEU A 37 -3.92 -2.04 10.80
N GLU A 38 -3.06 -1.07 11.05
CA GLU A 38 -1.71 -1.12 10.49
C GLU A 38 -0.91 -2.28 11.02
N ARG A 39 -1.16 -2.67 12.27
CA ARG A 39 -0.43 -3.78 12.85
C ARG A 39 -1.04 -5.12 12.52
N GLY A 40 -2.19 -5.13 11.87
CA GLY A 40 -2.87 -6.38 11.58
C GLY A 40 -3.64 -6.94 12.76
N ASP A 41 -3.84 -6.13 13.81
CA ASP A 41 -4.55 -6.57 14.99
C ASP A 41 -6.05 -6.47 14.87
N TYR A 42 -6.53 -5.97 13.77
CA TYR A 42 -7.95 -5.71 13.61
C TYR A 42 -8.32 -5.90 12.16
N ASN A 43 -9.32 -6.71 11.92
CA ASN A 43 -9.80 -6.92 10.56
C ASN A 43 -10.87 -5.89 10.27
N PRO A 44 -10.71 -5.09 9.23
CA PRO A 44 -11.68 -4.05 8.95
C PRO A 44 -12.98 -4.64 8.44
N SER A 45 -14.07 -3.93 8.67
CA SER A 45 -15.32 -4.29 8.05
C SER A 45 -15.18 -4.07 6.55
N LEU A 46 -16.06 -4.66 5.79
CA LEU A 46 -16.05 -4.44 4.36
C LEU A 46 -16.24 -2.97 4.04
N THR A 47 -17.13 -2.29 4.79
CA THR A 47 -17.36 -0.87 4.57
C THR A 47 -16.09 -0.08 4.76
N LEU A 48 -15.35 -0.36 5.82
CA LEU A 48 -14.11 0.37 6.06
C LEU A 48 -13.08 0.07 4.99
N ALA A 49 -13.02 -1.18 4.54
CA ALA A 49 -12.09 -1.54 3.48
C ALA A 49 -12.41 -0.79 2.19
N LEU A 50 -13.68 -0.65 1.88
CA LEU A 50 -14.10 0.09 0.69
C LEU A 50 -13.83 1.59 0.85
N ASP A 51 -13.98 2.11 2.07
CA ASP A 51 -13.68 3.50 2.32
C ASP A 51 -12.19 3.76 2.14
N LEU A 52 -11.35 2.85 2.60
CA LEU A 52 -9.91 2.97 2.41
C LEU A 52 -9.57 2.92 0.93
N SER A 53 -10.21 2.03 0.20
CA SER A 53 -10.00 1.92 -1.24
C SER A 53 -10.35 3.24 -1.92
N ALA A 54 -11.48 3.81 -1.57
CA ALA A 54 -11.90 5.07 -2.17
C ALA A 54 -10.97 6.21 -1.79
N TYR A 55 -10.54 6.23 -0.54
CA TYR A 55 -9.69 7.31 -0.08
C TYR A 55 -8.32 7.29 -0.75
N PHE A 56 -7.73 6.11 -0.86
CA PHE A 56 -6.40 6.01 -1.46
C PHE A 56 -6.44 5.85 -2.98
N GLY A 57 -7.61 5.63 -3.54
CA GLY A 57 -7.73 5.46 -4.98
C GLY A 57 -7.12 4.18 -5.48
N LEU A 58 -7.17 3.14 -4.67
CA LEU A 58 -6.60 1.84 -5.02
C LEU A 58 -7.62 0.76 -4.77
N PRO A 59 -7.57 -0.32 -5.52
CA PRO A 59 -8.48 -1.43 -5.22
C PRO A 59 -8.15 -2.03 -3.87
N VAL A 60 -9.12 -2.63 -3.24
CA VAL A 60 -8.93 -3.23 -1.92
C VAL A 60 -7.76 -4.21 -1.94
N GLU A 61 -7.62 -4.96 -3.01
CA GLU A 61 -6.56 -5.97 -3.11
C GLU A 61 -5.16 -5.35 -3.19
N ALA A 62 -5.07 -4.08 -3.51
CA ALA A 62 -3.78 -3.42 -3.50
C ALA A 62 -3.44 -2.92 -2.10
N ILE A 63 -4.42 -2.85 -1.22
CA ILE A 63 -4.20 -2.38 0.14
C ILE A 63 -4.08 -3.54 1.11
N PHE A 64 -4.88 -4.58 0.92
CA PHE A 64 -4.90 -5.73 1.82
C PHE A 64 -4.53 -7.01 1.09
N SER A 65 -3.90 -7.92 1.78
CA SER A 65 -3.52 -9.20 1.18
C SER A 65 -3.49 -10.30 2.24
N ARG A 66 -3.75 -11.50 1.82
CA ARG A 66 -3.62 -12.66 2.69
C ARG A 66 -2.18 -13.15 2.77
N LYS A 67 -1.30 -12.56 1.98
CA LYS A 67 0.11 -12.93 1.97
C LYS A 67 0.94 -11.72 2.33
N PRO A 68 2.13 -11.90 2.88
CA PRO A 68 2.98 -10.75 3.18
C PRO A 68 3.18 -9.92 1.92
N LEU A 69 3.08 -8.60 2.09
CA LEU A 69 3.18 -7.71 0.96
C LEU A 69 4.60 -7.17 0.85
N ARG A 70 5.11 -7.13 -0.35
CA ARG A 70 6.37 -6.45 -0.59
C ARG A 70 6.08 -4.95 -0.61
N PRO A 71 7.08 -4.13 -0.38
CA PRO A 71 6.89 -2.70 -0.53
C PRO A 71 6.35 -2.41 -1.92
N LEU A 72 5.51 -1.39 -2.03
CA LEU A 72 4.92 -1.07 -3.32
C LEU A 72 5.97 -0.88 -4.39
N SER A 73 7.10 -0.28 -4.04
CA SER A 73 8.16 -0.09 -5.00
C SER A 73 8.65 -1.44 -5.52
N GLU A 74 8.81 -2.42 -4.65
CA GLU A 74 9.23 -3.74 -5.10
C GLU A 74 8.15 -4.42 -5.90
N ALA A 75 6.91 -4.29 -5.47
CA ALA A 75 5.82 -4.97 -6.14
C ALA A 75 5.56 -4.36 -7.52
N VAL A 76 5.67 -3.06 -7.61
CA VAL A 76 5.41 -2.39 -8.86
C VAL A 76 6.67 -2.24 -9.69
N TYR A 77 7.74 -1.80 -9.09
CA TYR A 77 8.96 -1.54 -9.81
C TYR A 77 9.88 -2.73 -9.91
N GLY A 78 9.67 -3.74 -9.14
CA GLY A 78 10.47 -4.94 -9.24
C GLY A 78 10.40 -5.51 -10.65
N ASP A 79 9.19 -5.64 -11.17
CA ASP A 79 9.01 -6.17 -12.51
C ASP A 79 9.46 -5.16 -13.54
N VAL A 80 9.18 -3.90 -13.30
CA VAL A 80 9.58 -2.87 -14.23
C VAL A 80 11.09 -2.78 -14.28
N VAL A 81 11.74 -2.87 -13.13
CA VAL A 81 13.18 -2.79 -13.08
C VAL A 81 13.80 -3.98 -13.82
N ALA A 82 13.21 -5.14 -13.68
CA ALA A 82 13.73 -6.30 -14.38
C ALA A 82 13.67 -6.09 -15.88
N GLU A 83 12.56 -5.52 -16.35
CA GLU A 83 12.45 -5.24 -17.76
C GLU A 83 13.36 -4.13 -18.18
N GLN A 84 13.53 -3.14 -17.33
CA GLN A 84 14.41 -2.04 -17.65
C GLN A 84 15.86 -2.47 -17.66
N ARG A 85 16.22 -3.42 -16.84
CA ARG A 85 17.56 -3.90 -16.88
C ARG A 85 17.87 -4.51 -18.21
N LYS A 86 16.91 -5.23 -18.77
CA LYS A 86 17.12 -5.80 -20.07
C LYS A 86 17.27 -4.68 -21.07
N ALA A 87 16.41 -3.69 -20.98
CA ALA A 87 16.47 -2.59 -21.91
C ALA A 87 17.75 -1.82 -21.75
N GLU A 88 18.19 -1.62 -20.53
CA GLU A 88 19.40 -0.87 -20.30
C GLU A 88 20.61 -1.60 -20.77
N GLN A 89 20.59 -2.88 -20.67
CA GLN A 89 21.70 -3.65 -21.17
C GLN A 89 21.78 -3.49 -22.66
N GLN A 90 20.65 -3.13 -23.26
CA GLN A 90 20.68 -2.93 -24.66
C GLN A 90 20.88 -1.48 -24.99
N SER A 91 20.29 -0.57 -24.34
CA SER A 91 20.40 0.79 -24.71
C SER A 91 20.91 1.68 -23.64
N LYS A 92 20.84 1.36 -22.49
CA LYS A 92 21.28 2.15 -21.43
C LYS A 92 20.67 3.41 -21.28
N THR A 93 19.83 3.84 -21.93
CA THR A 93 19.32 5.05 -21.69
C THR A 93 18.32 5.13 -20.83
N ALA A 94 17.62 4.38 -20.71
CA ALA A 94 16.54 4.56 -19.95
C ALA A 94 16.71 5.14 -18.74
N LYS A 95 17.40 5.40 -18.29
CA LYS A 95 17.53 5.83 -17.21
C LYS A 95 16.90 6.83 -16.91
N GLY A 96 16.83 7.17 -16.76
CA GLY A 96 16.37 8.25 -16.39
C GLY A 96 15.00 8.26 -16.31
N ARG A 97 14.50 8.07 -16.66
CA ARG A 97 13.39 8.18 -16.63
C ARG A 97 12.73 7.57 -15.85
N MET A 98 12.56 7.32 -15.42
CA MET A 98 12.01 6.84 -14.81
C MET A 98 11.59 6.97 -14.12
N ARG A 99 11.41 7.15 -13.92
CA ARG A 99 11.06 7.24 -13.41
C ARG A 99 10.85 7.41 -12.72
#